data_234b98d50515bdb09a46e414b3aac43d
#
_entry.id   234b98d50515bdb09a46e414b3aac43d
#
_cell.length_a   1.000
_cell.length_b   1.000
_cell.length_c   1.000
_cell.angle_alpha   90.00
_cell.angle_beta   90.00
_cell.angle_gamma   90.00
#
_symmetry.space_group_name_H-M   'P 1'
#
loop_
_entity.id
_entity.type
_entity.pdbx_description
1 polymer ?
#
loop_
_entity_poly.entity_id
_entity_poly.type
_entity_poly.pdbx_seq_one_letter_code
_entity_poly.pdbx_strand_id
1 'polypeptide(L)'
;MKRVEYPRPIGELVAQLRRMPGIGPRSAERIALWMNQSRDARPVEIARAIQAAAEDVRPCVRCGFFSTGSVCEICADPTRNGELLCVVEQATDILPLERTAVFRGRYHALGGRIAPLDHVGPEQLRIEELLKRIDEEKPQEIILALGADVEGEATANYLADLLRDKAVSLTRIAQGLPAGGGLESADELTLSRALSGRRSV
;
A
#
# COMPACT_ATOMS: atom_id res chain seq x y z
N MET A 1 -6.17 44.85 23.82
CA MET A 1 -7.38 44.37 23.14
C MET A 1 -7.34 42.84 23.15
N LYS A 2 -8.36 42.16 23.68
CA LYS A 2 -8.50 40.70 23.56
C LYS A 2 -8.68 40.36 22.09
N ARG A 3 -7.82 39.50 21.52
CA ARG A 3 -7.98 38.96 20.17
C ARG A 3 -9.28 38.16 20.16
N VAL A 4 -10.15 38.42 19.21
CA VAL A 4 -11.36 37.62 19.00
C VAL A 4 -10.90 36.30 18.33
N GLU A 5 -11.20 35.20 18.99
CA GLU A 5 -10.86 33.85 18.51
C GLU A 5 -12.15 33.12 18.15
N TYR A 6 -12.03 32.08 17.32
CA TYR A 6 -13.17 31.21 17.04
C TYR A 6 -13.65 30.49 18.31
N PRO A 7 -14.93 30.13 18.39
CA PRO A 7 -15.43 29.25 19.43
C PRO A 7 -14.58 27.97 19.52
N ARG A 8 -14.37 27.49 20.75
CA ARG A 8 -13.53 26.33 21.03
C ARG A 8 -13.77 25.13 20.10
N PRO A 9 -15.02 24.71 19.76
CA PRO A 9 -15.25 23.57 18.87
C PRO A 9 -14.69 23.77 17.45
N ILE A 10 -14.71 25.00 16.92
CA ILE A 10 -14.10 25.30 15.61
C ILE A 10 -12.59 25.18 15.70
N GLY A 11 -11.99 25.71 16.78
CA GLY A 11 -10.55 25.61 17.00
C GLY A 11 -10.07 24.14 17.12
N GLU A 12 -10.82 23.32 17.83
CA GLU A 12 -10.56 21.87 17.95
C GLU A 12 -10.65 21.16 16.59
N LEU A 13 -11.67 21.45 15.79
CA LEU A 13 -11.81 20.89 14.44
C LEU A 13 -10.64 21.29 13.53
N VAL A 14 -10.23 22.57 13.55
CA VAL A 14 -9.06 23.05 12.81
C VAL A 14 -7.79 22.29 13.25
N ALA A 15 -7.61 22.09 14.56
CA ALA A 15 -6.46 21.35 15.07
C ALA A 15 -6.43 19.89 14.59
N GLN A 16 -7.57 19.21 14.55
CA GLN A 16 -7.63 17.83 14.02
C GLN A 16 -7.39 17.77 12.51
N LEU A 17 -7.96 18.68 11.73
CA LEU A 17 -7.75 18.75 10.29
C LEU A 17 -6.28 19.00 9.91
N ARG A 18 -5.55 19.79 10.70
CA ARG A 18 -4.10 20.03 10.51
C ARG A 18 -3.23 18.79 10.69
N ARG A 19 -3.72 17.74 11.34
CA ARG A 19 -2.99 16.48 11.49
C ARG A 19 -3.06 15.62 10.22
N MET A 20 -3.96 15.96 9.30
CA MET A 20 -4.10 15.20 8.04
C MET A 20 -2.98 15.58 7.07
N PRO A 21 -2.37 14.59 6.38
CA PRO A 21 -1.32 14.86 5.41
C PRO A 21 -1.84 15.79 4.28
N GLY A 22 -1.03 16.77 3.89
CA GLY A 22 -1.38 17.73 2.85
C GLY A 22 -2.32 18.86 3.29
N ILE A 23 -2.82 18.88 4.53
CA ILE A 23 -3.69 19.94 5.04
C ILE A 23 -2.89 20.92 5.91
N GLY A 24 -2.55 22.07 5.31
CA GLY A 24 -1.90 23.18 6.01
C GLY A 24 -2.91 24.03 6.84
N PRO A 25 -2.40 24.97 7.68
CA PRO A 25 -3.24 25.78 8.58
C PRO A 25 -4.39 26.51 7.89
N ARG A 26 -4.12 27.15 6.72
CA ARG A 26 -5.14 27.88 5.95
C ARG A 26 -6.22 26.97 5.39
N SER A 27 -5.83 25.78 4.91
CA SER A 27 -6.78 24.81 4.38
C SER A 27 -7.65 24.20 5.48
N ALA A 28 -7.06 23.90 6.64
CA ALA A 28 -7.78 23.39 7.80
C ALA A 28 -8.86 24.37 8.28
N GLU A 29 -8.50 25.67 8.41
CA GLU A 29 -9.44 26.73 8.79
C GLU A 29 -10.57 26.86 7.77
N ARG A 30 -10.26 26.92 6.47
CA ARG A 30 -11.24 27.01 5.39
C ARG A 30 -12.21 25.82 5.38
N ILE A 31 -11.70 24.58 5.58
CA ILE A 31 -12.52 23.37 5.64
C ILE A 31 -13.44 23.43 6.87
N ALA A 32 -12.92 23.77 8.05
CA ALA A 32 -13.69 23.86 9.28
C ALA A 32 -14.84 24.88 9.15
N LEU A 33 -14.57 26.06 8.58
CA LEU A 33 -15.59 27.09 8.35
C LEU A 33 -16.62 26.63 7.32
N TRP A 34 -16.20 26.01 6.21
CA TRP A 34 -17.09 25.46 5.21
C TRP A 34 -18.03 24.41 5.81
N MET A 35 -17.52 23.51 6.65
CA MET A 35 -18.34 22.51 7.35
C MET A 35 -19.41 23.11 8.24
N ASN A 36 -19.19 24.32 8.79
CA ASN A 36 -20.15 24.99 9.68
C ASN A 36 -21.10 25.92 8.95
N GLN A 37 -20.77 26.37 7.75
CA GLN A 37 -21.54 27.43 7.03
C GLN A 37 -22.28 26.89 5.81
N SER A 38 -21.76 25.85 5.15
CA SER A 38 -22.36 25.33 3.92
C SER A 38 -23.45 24.29 4.23
N ARG A 39 -24.59 24.40 3.57
CA ARG A 39 -25.66 23.40 3.61
C ARG A 39 -25.25 22.07 2.96
N ASP A 40 -24.31 22.13 2.01
CA ASP A 40 -23.83 20.94 1.28
C ASP A 40 -22.72 20.18 2.02
N ALA A 41 -22.18 20.75 3.10
CA ALA A 41 -21.04 20.17 3.81
C ALA A 41 -21.36 18.85 4.54
N ARG A 42 -22.60 18.69 5.03
CA ARG A 42 -23.09 17.49 5.77
C ARG A 42 -22.08 16.94 6.78
N PRO A 43 -21.61 17.75 7.73
CA PRO A 43 -20.50 17.38 8.62
C PRO A 43 -20.79 16.13 9.46
N VAL A 44 -22.05 15.88 9.80
CA VAL A 44 -22.48 14.69 10.57
C VAL A 44 -22.29 13.41 9.73
N GLU A 45 -22.56 13.46 8.42
CA GLU A 45 -22.36 12.32 7.52
C GLU A 45 -20.87 12.02 7.37
N ILE A 46 -20.04 13.06 7.22
CA ILE A 46 -18.57 12.93 7.17
C ILE A 46 -18.03 12.31 8.47
N ALA A 47 -18.48 12.79 9.62
CA ALA A 47 -18.07 12.26 10.92
C ALA A 47 -18.43 10.77 11.06
N ARG A 48 -19.65 10.39 10.68
CA ARG A 48 -20.08 8.99 10.69
C ARG A 48 -19.26 8.11 9.74
N ALA A 49 -18.95 8.61 8.54
CA ALA A 49 -18.14 7.86 7.59
C ALA A 49 -16.69 7.64 8.10
N ILE A 50 -16.10 8.66 8.72
CA ILE A 50 -14.78 8.53 9.36
C ILE A 50 -14.83 7.50 10.49
N GLN A 51 -15.82 7.57 11.34
CA GLN A 51 -15.99 6.65 12.45
C GLN A 51 -16.19 5.20 11.96
N ALA A 52 -17.09 4.98 11.01
CA ALA A 52 -17.34 3.65 10.43
C ALA A 52 -16.07 3.07 9.79
N ALA A 53 -15.32 3.88 9.03
CA ALA A 53 -14.06 3.43 8.45
C ALA A 53 -13.03 3.01 9.52
N ALA A 54 -12.95 3.75 10.62
CA ALA A 54 -12.02 3.45 11.71
C ALA A 54 -12.45 2.20 12.55
N GLU A 55 -13.75 1.97 12.69
CA GLU A 55 -14.29 0.87 13.50
C GLU A 55 -14.42 -0.44 12.72
N ASP A 56 -14.79 -0.37 11.44
CA ASP A 56 -15.16 -1.55 10.65
C ASP A 56 -14.02 -2.09 9.79
N VAL A 57 -13.08 -1.22 9.35
CA VAL A 57 -12.00 -1.65 8.45
C VAL A 57 -10.82 -2.18 9.25
N ARG A 58 -10.40 -3.41 8.92
CA ARG A 58 -9.26 -4.10 9.52
C ARG A 58 -8.40 -4.75 8.45
N PRO A 59 -7.12 -5.04 8.72
CA PRO A 59 -6.30 -5.85 7.83
C PRO A 59 -6.89 -7.27 7.70
N CYS A 60 -7.00 -7.76 6.47
CA CYS A 60 -7.31 -9.15 6.19
C CYS A 60 -6.28 -10.07 6.86
N VAL A 61 -6.72 -11.07 7.61
CA VAL A 61 -5.82 -11.99 8.32
C VAL A 61 -4.89 -12.77 7.37
N ARG A 62 -5.32 -13.02 6.12
CA ARG A 62 -4.53 -13.76 5.13
C ARG A 62 -3.52 -12.86 4.39
N CYS A 63 -3.96 -11.73 3.85
CA CYS A 63 -3.13 -10.94 2.93
C CYS A 63 -2.75 -9.55 3.42
N GLY A 64 -3.32 -9.07 4.54
CA GLY A 64 -3.07 -7.71 5.04
C GLY A 64 -3.82 -6.60 4.31
N PHE A 65 -4.63 -6.90 3.27
CA PHE A 65 -5.46 -5.92 2.59
C PHE A 65 -6.64 -5.46 3.47
N PHE A 66 -7.24 -4.34 3.12
CA PHE A 66 -8.41 -3.79 3.81
C PHE A 66 -9.61 -4.75 3.74
N SER A 67 -10.28 -4.95 4.86
CA SER A 67 -11.47 -5.81 4.96
C SER A 67 -12.39 -5.33 6.06
N THR A 68 -13.69 -5.54 5.89
CA THR A 68 -14.69 -5.38 6.95
C THR A 68 -14.98 -6.71 7.69
N GLY A 69 -14.43 -7.81 7.18
CA GLY A 69 -14.47 -9.14 7.81
C GLY A 69 -13.06 -9.64 8.16
N SER A 70 -12.98 -10.90 8.59
CA SER A 70 -11.69 -11.55 8.85
C SER A 70 -10.86 -11.74 7.56
N VAL A 71 -11.55 -12.00 6.44
CA VAL A 71 -10.94 -12.25 5.11
C VAL A 71 -11.53 -11.27 4.12
N CYS A 72 -10.67 -10.62 3.30
CA CYS A 72 -11.10 -9.68 2.27
C CYS A 72 -11.70 -10.39 1.05
N GLU A 73 -12.43 -9.65 0.21
CA GLU A 73 -13.07 -10.16 -1.00
C GLU A 73 -12.09 -10.85 -1.95
N ILE A 74 -10.85 -10.32 -2.10
CA ILE A 74 -9.81 -10.93 -2.93
C ILE A 74 -9.43 -12.34 -2.42
N CYS A 75 -9.24 -12.48 -1.11
CA CYS A 75 -8.89 -13.78 -0.52
C CYS A 75 -10.06 -14.77 -0.43
N ALA A 76 -11.29 -14.25 -0.41
CA ALA A 76 -12.51 -15.05 -0.38
C ALA A 76 -12.96 -15.52 -1.76
N ASP A 77 -12.47 -14.91 -2.83
CA ASP A 77 -12.84 -15.26 -4.22
C ASP A 77 -12.26 -16.62 -4.64
N PRO A 78 -13.08 -17.66 -4.83
CA PRO A 78 -12.63 -18.99 -5.21
C PRO A 78 -12.15 -19.07 -6.66
N THR A 79 -12.44 -18.08 -7.50
CA THR A 79 -12.05 -18.06 -8.90
C THR A 79 -10.60 -17.66 -9.13
N ARG A 80 -9.93 -17.16 -8.07
CA ARG A 80 -8.54 -16.73 -8.14
C ARG A 80 -7.58 -17.91 -8.17
N ASN A 81 -6.54 -17.77 -8.99
CA ASN A 81 -5.48 -18.76 -9.08
C ASN A 81 -4.64 -18.78 -7.79
N GLY A 82 -4.79 -19.82 -6.99
CA GLY A 82 -4.04 -20.01 -5.74
C GLY A 82 -2.55 -20.36 -5.95
N GLU A 83 -2.15 -20.73 -7.16
CA GLU A 83 -0.75 -21.05 -7.49
C GLU A 83 0.13 -19.81 -7.67
N LEU A 84 -0.50 -18.63 -7.83
CA LEU A 84 0.19 -17.34 -8.01
C LEU A 84 0.02 -16.47 -6.77
N LEU A 85 1.12 -16.08 -6.13
CA LEU A 85 1.14 -15.18 -4.98
C LEU A 85 1.97 -13.94 -5.28
N CYS A 86 1.34 -12.79 -5.31
CA CYS A 86 2.01 -11.49 -5.48
C CYS A 86 2.26 -10.85 -4.12
N VAL A 87 3.53 -10.58 -3.80
CA VAL A 87 3.96 -9.94 -2.57
C VAL A 87 4.19 -8.46 -2.84
N VAL A 88 3.54 -7.60 -2.07
CA VAL A 88 3.62 -6.13 -2.15
C VAL A 88 4.10 -5.54 -0.83
N GLU A 89 4.61 -4.31 -0.84
CA GLU A 89 5.05 -3.62 0.37
C GLU A 89 3.86 -3.22 1.25
N GLN A 90 2.90 -2.51 0.68
CA GLN A 90 1.75 -1.97 1.39
C GLN A 90 0.43 -2.55 0.86
N ALA A 91 -0.59 -2.55 1.72
CA ALA A 91 -1.95 -2.92 1.31
C ALA A 91 -2.49 -2.06 0.16
N THR A 92 -2.09 -0.79 0.12
CA THR A 92 -2.47 0.17 -0.92
C THR A 92 -1.95 -0.19 -2.30
N ASP A 93 -0.86 -0.95 -2.41
CA ASP A 93 -0.23 -1.34 -3.68
C ASP A 93 -1.06 -2.40 -4.44
N ILE A 94 -1.95 -3.09 -3.73
CA ILE A 94 -2.84 -4.08 -4.33
C ILE A 94 -3.83 -3.43 -5.32
N LEU A 95 -4.40 -2.28 -4.98
CA LEU A 95 -5.43 -1.63 -5.80
C LEU A 95 -4.95 -1.23 -7.20
N PRO A 96 -3.77 -0.62 -7.39
CA PRO A 96 -3.23 -0.36 -8.72
C PRO A 96 -3.06 -1.63 -9.56
N LEU A 97 -2.59 -2.73 -8.95
CA LEU A 97 -2.43 -4.01 -9.64
C LEU A 97 -3.78 -4.62 -10.02
N GLU A 98 -4.77 -4.58 -9.13
CA GLU A 98 -6.14 -5.06 -9.41
C GLU A 98 -6.82 -4.26 -10.53
N ARG A 99 -6.59 -2.94 -10.60
CA ARG A 99 -7.16 -2.09 -11.67
C ARG A 99 -6.68 -2.48 -13.06
N THR A 100 -5.52 -3.14 -13.19
CA THR A 100 -5.06 -3.64 -14.49
C THR A 100 -5.91 -4.78 -15.02
N ALA A 101 -6.61 -5.49 -14.14
CA ALA A 101 -7.38 -6.71 -14.44
C ALA A 101 -6.58 -7.87 -15.08
N VAL A 102 -5.24 -7.76 -15.09
CA VAL A 102 -4.34 -8.76 -15.68
C VAL A 102 -4.01 -9.86 -14.68
N PHE A 103 -3.76 -9.50 -13.42
CA PHE A 103 -3.37 -10.47 -12.40
C PHE A 103 -4.60 -11.13 -11.76
N ARG A 104 -4.64 -12.46 -11.77
CA ARG A 104 -5.74 -13.26 -11.21
C ARG A 104 -5.30 -14.14 -10.04
N GLY A 105 -4.10 -13.94 -9.53
CA GLY A 105 -3.57 -14.62 -8.36
C GLY A 105 -4.02 -13.99 -7.04
N ARG A 106 -3.36 -14.35 -5.96
CA ARG A 106 -3.56 -13.85 -4.61
C ARG A 106 -2.47 -12.86 -4.24
N TYR A 107 -2.70 -12.03 -3.24
CA TYR A 107 -1.74 -11.05 -2.76
C TYR A 107 -1.32 -11.30 -1.32
N HIS A 108 -0.14 -10.80 -0.98
CA HIS A 108 0.32 -10.66 0.40
C HIS A 108 1.00 -9.31 0.58
N ALA A 109 0.46 -8.46 1.47
CA ALA A 109 1.07 -7.19 1.84
C ALA A 109 1.96 -7.41 3.06
N LEU A 110 3.23 -6.99 2.95
CA LEU A 110 4.21 -7.09 4.04
C LEU A 110 3.91 -6.10 5.18
N GLY A 111 3.19 -5.02 4.87
CA GLY A 111 2.90 -3.93 5.81
C GLY A 111 4.02 -2.89 5.86
N GLY A 112 5.04 -3.02 5.03
CA GLY A 112 6.19 -2.14 4.94
C GLY A 112 7.32 -2.77 4.13
N ARG A 113 8.52 -2.25 4.34
CA ARG A 113 9.78 -2.72 3.75
C ARG A 113 10.89 -2.65 4.79
N ILE A 114 11.95 -3.40 4.61
CA ILE A 114 13.12 -3.35 5.47
C ILE A 114 13.80 -1.98 5.27
N ALA A 115 13.81 -1.17 6.32
CA ALA A 115 14.36 0.19 6.33
C ALA A 115 15.13 0.41 7.65
N PRO A 116 16.40 0.01 7.72
CA PRO A 116 17.18 0.08 8.96
C PRO A 116 17.33 1.49 9.52
N LEU A 117 17.34 2.51 8.66
CA LEU A 117 17.41 3.91 9.06
C LEU A 117 16.14 4.38 9.77
N ASP A 118 14.99 3.77 9.44
CA ASP A 118 13.70 4.02 10.08
C ASP A 118 13.40 3.00 11.19
N HIS A 119 14.40 2.19 11.58
CA HIS A 119 14.27 1.12 12.58
C HIS A 119 13.22 0.06 12.21
N VAL A 120 13.00 -0.18 10.91
CA VAL A 120 12.11 -1.24 10.43
C VAL A 120 12.94 -2.45 10.00
N GLY A 121 12.90 -3.51 10.80
CA GLY A 121 13.48 -4.81 10.50
C GLY A 121 12.45 -5.82 9.99
N PRO A 122 12.90 -7.02 9.64
CA PRO A 122 12.01 -8.09 9.16
C PRO A 122 10.90 -8.46 10.14
N GLU A 123 11.15 -8.31 11.45
CA GLU A 123 10.23 -8.65 12.53
C GLU A 123 9.03 -7.69 12.65
N GLN A 124 9.11 -6.48 12.08
CA GLN A 124 7.99 -5.56 11.97
C GLN A 124 7.11 -5.81 10.74
N LEU A 125 7.57 -6.70 9.84
CA LEU A 125 6.87 -7.04 8.61
C LEU A 125 6.12 -8.36 8.74
N ARG A 126 5.09 -8.54 7.94
CA ARG A 126 4.27 -9.77 7.89
C ARG A 126 4.97 -10.92 7.13
N ILE A 127 6.26 -11.12 7.41
CA ILE A 127 7.08 -12.16 6.77
C ILE A 127 6.78 -13.53 7.37
N GLU A 128 6.54 -13.63 8.68
CA GLU A 128 6.15 -14.90 9.29
C GLU A 128 4.81 -15.42 8.74
N GLU A 129 3.83 -14.53 8.56
CA GLU A 129 2.55 -14.88 7.96
C GLU A 129 2.71 -15.28 6.48
N LEU A 130 3.63 -14.64 5.75
CA LEU A 130 3.97 -15.03 4.39
C LEU A 130 4.50 -16.47 4.34
N LEU A 131 5.46 -16.81 5.21
CA LEU A 131 6.04 -18.15 5.27
C LEU A 131 5.02 -19.22 5.62
N LYS A 132 4.19 -18.99 6.64
CA LYS A 132 3.08 -19.88 7.01
C LYS A 132 2.14 -20.09 5.82
N ARG A 133 1.80 -19.03 5.14
CA ARG A 133 0.91 -19.07 3.98
C ARG A 133 1.52 -19.85 2.82
N ILE A 134 2.81 -19.70 2.54
CA ILE A 134 3.52 -20.46 1.51
C ILE A 134 3.48 -21.97 1.84
N ASP A 135 3.68 -22.33 3.10
CA ASP A 135 3.67 -23.73 3.52
C ASP A 135 2.25 -24.35 3.47
N GLU A 136 1.21 -23.55 3.71
CA GLU A 136 -0.19 -23.98 3.66
C GLU A 136 -0.75 -24.03 2.23
N GLU A 137 -0.56 -22.95 1.45
CA GLU A 137 -1.18 -22.79 0.12
C GLU A 137 -0.33 -23.36 -1.01
N LYS A 138 0.99 -23.55 -0.78
CA LYS A 138 1.97 -24.11 -1.74
C LYS A 138 1.89 -23.48 -3.11
N PRO A 139 2.03 -22.13 -3.22
CA PRO A 139 2.02 -21.47 -4.52
C PRO A 139 3.17 -22.00 -5.38
N GLN A 140 2.97 -22.05 -6.69
CA GLN A 140 4.02 -22.43 -7.66
C GLN A 140 4.93 -21.23 -7.97
N GLU A 141 4.37 -20.02 -7.92
CA GLU A 141 5.11 -18.80 -8.19
C GLU A 141 4.82 -17.72 -7.15
N ILE A 142 5.88 -17.08 -6.65
CA ILE A 142 5.83 -15.87 -5.85
C ILE A 142 6.38 -14.72 -6.68
N ILE A 143 5.57 -13.69 -6.91
CA ILE A 143 5.94 -12.49 -7.65
C ILE A 143 6.23 -11.39 -6.66
N LEU A 144 7.47 -10.89 -6.61
CA LEU A 144 7.86 -9.77 -5.78
C LEU A 144 7.53 -8.45 -6.52
N ALA A 145 6.47 -7.78 -6.08
CA ALA A 145 6.05 -6.46 -6.58
C ALA A 145 6.45 -5.39 -5.56
N LEU A 146 7.75 -5.27 -5.33
CA LEU A 146 8.38 -4.36 -4.36
C LEU A 146 9.02 -3.18 -5.09
N GLY A 147 9.27 -2.11 -4.36
CA GLY A 147 9.92 -0.91 -4.86
C GLY A 147 11.27 -1.19 -5.51
N ALA A 148 11.66 -0.29 -6.41
CA ALA A 148 12.92 -0.36 -7.12
C ALA A 148 14.02 0.51 -6.47
N ASP A 149 13.75 1.04 -5.27
CA ASP A 149 14.72 1.77 -4.46
C ASP A 149 15.58 0.84 -3.60
N VAL A 150 16.50 1.41 -2.85
CA VAL A 150 17.47 0.65 -2.04
C VAL A 150 16.78 -0.27 -1.01
N GLU A 151 15.72 0.22 -0.39
CA GLU A 151 15.00 -0.52 0.65
C GLU A 151 14.12 -1.64 0.06
N GLY A 152 13.47 -1.37 -1.09
CA GLY A 152 12.72 -2.39 -1.84
C GLY A 152 13.63 -3.49 -2.38
N GLU A 153 14.85 -3.15 -2.87
CA GLU A 153 15.86 -4.12 -3.28
C GLU A 153 16.36 -4.95 -2.08
N ALA A 154 16.65 -4.30 -0.94
CA ALA A 154 17.07 -5.00 0.27
C ALA A 154 15.99 -5.98 0.76
N THR A 155 14.73 -5.57 0.74
CA THR A 155 13.59 -6.42 1.11
C THR A 155 13.43 -7.59 0.15
N ALA A 156 13.57 -7.35 -1.17
CA ALA A 156 13.49 -8.41 -2.17
C ALA A 156 14.61 -9.44 -2.03
N ASN A 157 15.84 -8.98 -1.80
CA ASN A 157 16.99 -9.86 -1.59
C ASN A 157 16.83 -10.70 -0.30
N TYR A 158 16.37 -10.08 0.78
CA TYR A 158 16.09 -10.78 2.02
C TYR A 158 15.04 -11.90 1.82
N LEU A 159 13.94 -11.60 1.13
CA LEU A 159 12.92 -12.60 0.81
C LEU A 159 13.46 -13.68 -0.12
N ALA A 160 14.28 -13.34 -1.11
CA ALA A 160 14.90 -14.32 -2.00
C ALA A 160 15.82 -15.29 -1.25
N ASP A 161 16.61 -14.80 -0.31
CA ASP A 161 17.45 -15.63 0.53
C ASP A 161 16.63 -16.53 1.45
N LEU A 162 15.58 -16.01 2.04
CA LEU A 162 14.68 -16.74 2.94
C LEU A 162 13.88 -17.85 2.21
N LEU A 163 13.57 -17.63 0.95
CA LEU A 163 12.78 -18.56 0.13
C LEU A 163 13.64 -19.49 -0.75
N ARG A 164 14.96 -19.40 -0.67
CA ARG A 164 15.90 -20.14 -1.55
C ARG A 164 15.67 -21.65 -1.52
N ASP A 165 15.39 -22.21 -0.36
CA ASP A 165 15.21 -23.66 -0.17
C ASP A 165 13.74 -24.11 -0.30
N LYS A 166 12.83 -23.18 -0.62
CA LYS A 166 11.42 -23.50 -0.89
C LYS A 166 11.25 -23.93 -2.35
N ALA A 167 10.45 -24.95 -2.58
CA ALA A 167 10.12 -25.43 -3.94
C ALA A 167 9.10 -24.50 -4.63
N VAL A 168 9.49 -23.24 -4.84
CA VAL A 168 8.64 -22.20 -5.44
C VAL A 168 9.46 -21.35 -6.42
N SER A 169 8.86 -20.99 -7.55
CA SER A 169 9.47 -20.04 -8.49
C SER A 169 9.37 -18.62 -7.91
N LEU A 170 10.48 -17.89 -7.86
CA LEU A 170 10.51 -16.51 -7.39
C LEU A 170 10.78 -15.59 -8.58
N THR A 171 9.86 -14.67 -8.83
CA THR A 171 9.94 -13.69 -9.92
C THR A 171 9.78 -12.28 -9.40
N ARG A 172 10.09 -11.29 -10.23
CA ARG A 172 9.87 -9.85 -9.92
C ARG A 172 9.10 -9.19 -11.05
N ILE A 173 8.33 -8.16 -10.71
CA ILE A 173 7.71 -7.32 -11.73
C ILE A 173 8.82 -6.66 -12.57
N ALA A 174 8.57 -6.53 -13.88
CA ALA A 174 9.51 -5.91 -14.79
C ALA A 174 9.76 -4.45 -14.40
N GLN A 175 11.03 -4.05 -14.45
CA GLN A 175 11.47 -2.68 -14.22
C GLN A 175 11.99 -2.11 -15.53
N GLY A 176 11.74 -0.81 -15.77
CA GLY A 176 12.21 -0.15 -16.98
C GLY A 176 11.41 1.10 -17.30
N LEU A 177 11.46 1.50 -18.58
CA LEU A 177 10.79 2.70 -19.06
C LEU A 177 9.27 2.61 -18.90
N PRO A 178 8.62 3.66 -18.36
CA PRO A 178 7.18 3.71 -18.31
C PRO A 178 6.59 3.82 -19.73
N ALA A 179 5.43 3.22 -19.94
CA ALA A 179 4.72 3.32 -21.22
C ALA A 179 4.42 4.80 -21.55
N GLY A 180 4.79 5.24 -22.77
CA GLY A 180 4.67 6.63 -23.23
C GLY A 180 5.77 7.57 -22.77
N GLY A 181 6.76 7.09 -22.01
CA GLY A 181 7.97 7.88 -21.68
C GLY A 181 9.02 7.82 -22.77
N GLY A 182 9.69 8.95 -23.07
CA GLY A 182 10.83 9.02 -23.98
C GLY A 182 12.13 8.65 -23.27
N LEU A 183 13.15 8.21 -24.02
CA LEU A 183 14.48 7.91 -23.50
C LEU A 183 15.14 9.16 -22.89
N GLU A 184 14.88 10.32 -23.46
CA GLU A 184 15.44 11.61 -23.04
C GLU A 184 14.94 12.08 -21.67
N SER A 185 13.81 11.56 -21.20
CA SER A 185 13.21 11.94 -19.91
C SER A 185 13.49 10.96 -18.79
N ALA A 186 14.13 9.83 -19.09
CA ALA A 186 14.41 8.79 -18.12
C ALA A 186 15.77 9.06 -17.43
N ASP A 187 15.81 8.81 -16.12
CA ASP A 187 17.04 8.85 -15.33
C ASP A 187 17.96 7.66 -15.65
N GLU A 188 19.24 7.80 -15.29
CA GLU A 188 20.29 6.80 -15.60
C GLU A 188 19.98 5.42 -15.01
N LEU A 189 19.39 5.35 -13.81
CA LEU A 189 19.06 4.09 -13.16
C LEU A 189 17.93 3.37 -13.91
N THR A 190 16.89 4.10 -14.32
CA THR A 190 15.78 3.59 -15.13
C THR A 190 16.29 3.05 -16.47
N LEU A 191 17.16 3.78 -17.15
CA LEU A 191 17.78 3.33 -18.40
C LEU A 191 18.65 2.08 -18.22
N SER A 192 19.46 2.04 -17.16
CA SER A 192 20.30 0.89 -16.84
C SER A 192 19.46 -0.37 -16.60
N ARG A 193 18.37 -0.25 -15.86
CA ARG A 193 17.43 -1.36 -15.61
C ARG A 193 16.71 -1.81 -16.87
N ALA A 194 16.26 -0.87 -17.70
CA ALA A 194 15.64 -1.18 -18.99
C ALA A 194 16.57 -1.98 -19.90
N LEU A 195 17.87 -1.57 -19.98
CA LEU A 195 18.88 -2.28 -20.75
C LEU A 195 19.19 -3.67 -20.18
N SER A 196 19.30 -3.78 -18.87
CA SER A 196 19.57 -5.07 -18.19
C SER A 196 18.39 -6.03 -18.31
N GLY A 197 17.16 -5.53 -18.23
CA GLY A 197 15.93 -6.30 -18.36
C GLY A 197 15.42 -6.47 -19.79
N ARG A 198 16.23 -6.12 -20.83
CA ARG A 198 15.83 -6.25 -22.24
C ARG A 198 15.43 -7.66 -22.61
N ARG A 199 14.39 -7.80 -23.41
CA ARG A 199 13.90 -9.09 -23.92
C ARG A 199 14.24 -9.27 -25.40
N SER A 200 14.44 -10.50 -25.82
CA SER A 200 14.50 -10.85 -27.24
C SER A 200 13.14 -10.63 -27.91
N VAL A 201 13.15 -10.19 -29.17
CA VAL A 201 11.96 -9.95 -30.02
C VAL A 201 11.83 -11.09 -31.00
#